data_4ebd933bfe949833e0c76433582c7295
#
_entry.id   4ebd933bfe949833e0c76433582c7295
#
_cell.length_a   1.000
_cell.length_b   1.000
_cell.length_c   1.000
_cell.angle_alpha   90.00
_cell.angle_beta   90.00
_cell.angle_gamma   90.00
#
_symmetry.space_group_name_H-M   'P 1'
#
loop_
_entity.id
_entity.type
_entity.pdbx_description
1 polymer ?
#
loop_
_entity_poly.entity_id
_entity_poly.type
_entity_poly.pdbx_seq_one_letter_code
_entity_poly.pdbx_strand_id
1 'polypeptide(L)'
;MSVIVLAGTIGAGKSSLTEMMAERLGSQAFYESIDDNEVLPLFYANPEQYAFLLQIYFLNKRFASIKQAMEEDNNVLDRSIYEDSLLFHLNADLGRATETEVRVYDELLENMMEELPYAAHKKHPDLLVHIRVSFETMLERIEKRGRSYEQLSFDPTLYDYYKELNRRYDQWYEEYKESPKIQIDGDQFNFVEDPEAKEAVLKIIEEKLAEIRNEVTVS
;
A
#
# COMPACT_ATOMS: atom_id res chain seq x y z
N MET A 1 7.85 19.08 -5.88
CA MET A 1 8.23 17.68 -5.57
C MET A 1 6.98 16.85 -5.63
N SER A 2 7.00 15.78 -6.39
CA SER A 2 5.86 14.87 -6.55
C SER A 2 6.21 13.48 -6.07
N VAL A 3 5.31 12.87 -5.30
CA VAL A 3 5.43 11.51 -4.78
C VAL A 3 4.21 10.70 -5.20
N ILE A 4 4.46 9.52 -5.75
CA ILE A 4 3.43 8.58 -6.18
C ILE A 4 3.36 7.43 -5.17
N VAL A 5 2.16 7.06 -4.80
CA VAL A 5 1.95 5.93 -3.88
C VAL A 5 1.11 4.86 -4.55
N LEU A 6 1.61 3.63 -4.56
CA LEU A 6 0.90 2.44 -5.04
C LEU A 6 0.13 1.81 -3.88
N ALA A 7 -1.16 1.58 -4.07
CA ALA A 7 -2.05 0.96 -3.11
C ALA A 7 -2.71 -0.30 -3.69
N GLY A 8 -3.15 -1.19 -2.82
CA GLY A 8 -3.87 -2.41 -3.22
C GLY A 8 -3.59 -3.60 -2.31
N THR A 9 -4.42 -4.61 -2.42
CA THR A 9 -4.38 -5.80 -1.58
C THR A 9 -3.09 -6.63 -1.76
N ILE A 10 -2.92 -7.65 -0.95
CA ILE A 10 -1.85 -8.65 -1.12
C ILE A 10 -1.97 -9.28 -2.51
N GLY A 11 -0.86 -9.44 -3.24
CA GLY A 11 -0.88 -10.01 -4.59
C GLY A 11 -1.34 -9.05 -5.71
N ALA A 12 -1.72 -7.81 -5.42
CA ALA A 12 -2.18 -6.87 -6.45
C ALA A 12 -1.11 -6.49 -7.50
N GLY A 13 0.19 -6.64 -7.18
CA GLY A 13 1.29 -6.28 -8.08
C GLY A 13 1.93 -4.93 -7.79
N LYS A 14 1.70 -4.37 -6.60
CA LYS A 14 2.25 -3.07 -6.19
C LYS A 14 3.76 -2.94 -6.39
N SER A 15 4.53 -3.86 -5.84
CA SER A 15 6.00 -3.78 -5.90
C SER A 15 6.53 -3.80 -7.33
N SER A 16 5.91 -4.60 -8.21
CA SER A 16 6.27 -4.62 -9.63
C SER A 16 5.94 -3.30 -10.32
N LEU A 17 4.76 -2.72 -10.05
CA LEU A 17 4.38 -1.44 -10.65
C LEU A 17 5.20 -0.29 -10.05
N THR A 18 5.59 -0.35 -8.76
CA THR A 18 6.50 0.61 -8.12
C THR A 18 7.84 0.67 -8.85
N GLU A 19 8.44 -0.49 -9.12
CA GLU A 19 9.69 -0.60 -9.88
C GLU A 19 9.54 -0.03 -11.30
N MET A 20 8.52 -0.47 -12.02
CA MET A 20 8.27 -0.02 -13.40
C MET A 20 8.06 1.49 -13.50
N MET A 21 7.31 2.07 -12.56
CA MET A 21 7.08 3.52 -12.54
C MET A 21 8.34 4.30 -12.17
N ALA A 22 9.11 3.84 -11.18
CA ALA A 22 10.37 4.48 -10.80
C ALA A 22 11.37 4.46 -11.96
N GLU A 23 11.53 3.33 -12.65
CA GLU A 23 12.34 3.22 -13.87
C GLU A 23 11.86 4.19 -14.96
N ARG A 24 10.55 4.23 -15.22
CA ARG A 24 9.94 5.08 -16.25
C ARG A 24 10.17 6.57 -15.99
N LEU A 25 10.11 6.99 -14.73
CA LEU A 25 10.29 8.37 -14.30
C LEU A 25 11.74 8.75 -14.00
N GLY A 26 12.67 7.78 -14.05
CA GLY A 26 14.07 8.00 -13.67
C GLY A 26 14.23 8.39 -12.20
N SER A 27 13.41 7.81 -11.31
CA SER A 27 13.31 8.13 -9.89
C SER A 27 13.59 6.92 -9.00
N GLN A 28 13.41 7.07 -7.70
CA GLN A 28 13.66 6.02 -6.73
C GLN A 28 12.38 5.29 -6.33
N ALA A 29 12.44 3.96 -6.23
CA ALA A 29 11.43 3.09 -5.67
C ALA A 29 11.68 2.85 -4.18
N PHE A 30 10.62 2.96 -3.37
CA PHE A 30 10.64 2.66 -1.93
C PHE A 30 9.70 1.50 -1.65
N TYR A 31 10.28 0.36 -1.31
CA TYR A 31 9.53 -0.88 -1.09
C TYR A 31 9.09 -1.05 0.36
N GLU A 32 8.03 -1.84 0.55
CA GLU A 32 7.64 -2.31 1.87
C GLU A 32 8.72 -3.24 2.44
N SER A 33 9.11 -3.00 3.71
CA SER A 33 10.12 -3.81 4.42
C SER A 33 9.52 -5.16 4.84
N ILE A 34 9.49 -6.12 3.93
CA ILE A 34 8.95 -7.46 4.17
C ILE A 34 10.07 -8.46 4.45
N ASP A 35 11.13 -8.44 3.64
CA ASP A 35 12.19 -9.47 3.69
C ASP A 35 13.03 -9.39 4.97
N ASP A 36 13.23 -8.19 5.51
CA ASP A 36 13.94 -7.95 6.77
C ASP A 36 12.98 -7.83 7.98
N ASN A 37 11.70 -8.17 7.80
CA ASN A 37 10.70 -8.04 8.84
C ASN A 37 10.66 -9.26 9.76
N GLU A 38 11.34 -9.17 10.91
CA GLU A 38 11.36 -10.22 11.92
C GLU A 38 10.01 -10.41 12.65
N VAL A 39 9.10 -9.43 12.58
CA VAL A 39 7.79 -9.47 13.25
C VAL A 39 6.74 -10.18 12.41
N LEU A 40 6.84 -10.11 11.08
CA LEU A 40 5.84 -10.66 10.16
C LEU A 40 5.62 -12.18 10.35
N PRO A 41 6.66 -13.04 10.45
CA PRO A 41 6.47 -14.46 10.76
C PRO A 41 5.82 -14.72 12.13
N LEU A 42 6.13 -13.86 13.13
CA LEU A 42 5.53 -13.96 14.46
C LEU A 42 4.03 -13.65 14.42
N PHE A 43 3.65 -12.64 13.65
CA PHE A 43 2.23 -12.31 13.44
C PHE A 43 1.46 -13.47 12.81
N TYR A 44 1.97 -14.09 11.76
CA TYR A 44 1.28 -15.23 11.15
C TYR A 44 1.21 -16.45 12.09
N ALA A 45 2.19 -16.63 13.00
CA ALA A 45 2.17 -17.69 14.00
C ALA A 45 1.18 -17.42 15.15
N ASN A 46 1.03 -16.17 15.57
CA ASN A 46 0.12 -15.76 16.66
C ASN A 46 -0.36 -14.32 16.43
N PRO A 47 -1.42 -14.13 15.61
CA PRO A 47 -1.92 -12.80 15.26
C PRO A 47 -2.39 -11.97 16.46
N GLU A 48 -3.02 -12.59 17.46
CA GLU A 48 -3.53 -11.88 18.64
C GLU A 48 -2.40 -11.24 19.47
N GLN A 49 -1.25 -11.91 19.53
CA GLN A 49 -0.11 -11.41 20.30
C GLN A 49 0.70 -10.35 19.55
N TYR A 50 0.78 -10.45 18.23
CA TYR A 50 1.74 -9.69 17.44
C TYR A 50 1.12 -8.68 16.44
N ALA A 51 -0.23 -8.58 16.36
CA ALA A 51 -0.87 -7.64 15.43
C ALA A 51 -0.46 -6.19 15.71
N PHE A 52 -0.52 -5.75 16.97
CA PHE A 52 -0.12 -4.39 17.33
C PHE A 52 1.38 -4.13 17.07
N LEU A 53 2.25 -5.06 17.49
CA LEU A 53 3.69 -4.91 17.26
C LEU A 53 4.02 -4.83 15.75
N LEU A 54 3.38 -5.66 14.93
CA LEU A 54 3.56 -5.64 13.49
C LEU A 54 3.15 -4.30 12.89
N GLN A 55 2.03 -3.73 13.32
CA GLN A 55 1.56 -2.45 12.80
C GLN A 55 2.45 -1.28 13.22
N ILE A 56 2.96 -1.29 14.46
CA ILE A 56 3.95 -0.29 14.90
C ILE A 56 5.24 -0.40 14.09
N TYR A 57 5.69 -1.64 13.78
CA TYR A 57 6.86 -1.87 12.93
C TYR A 57 6.64 -1.26 11.53
N PHE A 58 5.51 -1.57 10.88
CA PHE A 58 5.21 -1.04 9.56
C PHE A 58 5.06 0.49 9.58
N LEU A 59 4.34 1.03 10.55
CA LEU A 59 4.15 2.47 10.70
C LEU A 59 5.49 3.22 10.79
N ASN A 60 6.40 2.72 11.62
CA ASN A 60 7.75 3.30 11.77
C ASN A 60 8.56 3.25 10.45
N LYS A 61 8.57 2.10 9.78
CA LYS A 61 9.29 1.92 8.50
C LYS A 61 8.68 2.78 7.40
N ARG A 62 7.36 2.81 7.32
CA ARG A 62 6.61 3.61 6.35
C ARG A 62 6.89 5.09 6.50
N PHE A 63 6.83 5.60 7.73
CA PHE A 63 7.11 7.01 8.00
C PHE A 63 8.54 7.40 7.63
N ALA A 64 9.52 6.54 7.88
CA ALA A 64 10.89 6.76 7.43
C ALA A 64 11.00 6.82 5.91
N SER A 65 10.34 5.87 5.20
CA SER A 65 10.33 5.86 3.73
C SER A 65 9.64 7.08 3.13
N ILE A 66 8.53 7.55 3.72
CA ILE A 66 7.84 8.78 3.29
C ILE A 66 8.76 9.99 3.38
N LYS A 67 9.49 10.16 4.48
CA LYS A 67 10.44 11.29 4.63
C LYS A 67 11.52 11.27 3.55
N GLN A 68 12.08 10.09 3.26
CA GLN A 68 13.09 9.95 2.21
C GLN A 68 12.50 10.16 0.81
N ALA A 69 11.32 9.59 0.53
CA ALA A 69 10.68 9.73 -0.77
C ALA A 69 10.32 11.19 -1.10
N MET A 70 10.10 12.02 -0.09
CA MET A 70 9.77 13.44 -0.25
C MET A 70 11.00 14.35 -0.43
N GLU A 71 12.22 13.81 -0.44
CA GLU A 71 13.45 14.59 -0.70
C GLU A 71 13.63 14.91 -2.18
N GLU A 72 13.15 14.05 -3.08
CA GLU A 72 13.30 14.20 -4.53
C GLU A 72 11.96 14.01 -5.26
N ASP A 73 11.90 14.48 -6.51
CA ASP A 73 10.70 14.38 -7.35
C ASP A 73 10.48 12.98 -7.93
N ASN A 74 9.22 12.65 -8.13
CA ASN A 74 8.74 11.45 -8.81
C ASN A 74 9.04 10.13 -8.11
N ASN A 75 9.49 10.15 -6.88
CA ASN A 75 9.71 8.93 -6.11
C ASN A 75 8.40 8.15 -5.94
N VAL A 76 8.53 6.83 -5.94
CA VAL A 76 7.39 5.91 -5.91
C VAL A 76 7.43 5.04 -4.67
N LEU A 77 6.36 5.05 -3.90
CA LEU A 77 6.19 4.26 -2.67
C LEU A 77 5.31 3.04 -2.91
N ASP A 78 5.78 1.88 -2.50
CA ASP A 78 4.98 0.66 -2.40
C ASP A 78 4.21 0.68 -1.08
N ARG A 79 2.92 0.90 -1.16
CA ARG A 79 1.92 1.01 -0.10
C ARG A 79 1.87 2.38 0.59
N SER A 80 0.66 2.79 0.87
CA SER A 80 0.30 4.00 1.60
C SER A 80 0.30 3.78 3.12
N ILE A 81 0.65 4.81 3.88
CA ILE A 81 0.50 4.82 5.35
C ILE A 81 -0.98 4.70 5.77
N TYR A 82 -1.91 5.15 4.93
CA TYR A 82 -3.36 5.02 5.17
C TYR A 82 -3.86 3.58 5.01
N GLU A 83 -3.17 2.74 4.22
CA GLU A 83 -3.46 1.30 4.12
C GLU A 83 -3.02 0.55 5.37
N ASP A 84 -1.96 1.01 6.05
CA ASP A 84 -1.51 0.41 7.30
C ASP A 84 -2.61 0.53 8.38
N SER A 85 -3.31 1.66 8.44
CA SER A 85 -4.49 1.84 9.29
C SER A 85 -5.62 0.89 8.93
N LEU A 86 -5.96 0.77 7.63
CA LEU A 86 -6.97 -0.20 7.15
C LEU A 86 -6.67 -1.64 7.62
N LEU A 87 -5.41 -2.07 7.48
CA LEU A 87 -4.96 -3.41 7.86
C LEU A 87 -5.04 -3.63 9.37
N PHE A 88 -4.72 -2.60 10.17
CA PHE A 88 -4.78 -2.72 11.62
C PHE A 88 -6.22 -2.77 12.13
N HIS A 89 -7.10 -1.90 11.62
CA HIS A 89 -8.53 -1.93 11.96
C HIS A 89 -9.18 -3.26 11.56
N LEU A 90 -8.81 -3.86 10.42
CA LEU A 90 -9.26 -5.20 10.08
C LEU A 90 -8.82 -6.24 11.13
N ASN A 91 -7.56 -6.20 11.58
CA ASN A 91 -7.09 -7.11 12.61
C ASN A 91 -7.81 -6.91 13.94
N ALA A 92 -8.12 -5.67 14.31
CA ALA A 92 -8.90 -5.36 15.51
C ALA A 92 -10.33 -5.94 15.44
N ASP A 93 -11.01 -5.76 14.32
CA ASP A 93 -12.37 -6.31 14.10
C ASP A 93 -12.39 -7.85 14.12
N LEU A 94 -11.27 -8.47 13.78
CA LEU A 94 -11.09 -9.93 13.92
C LEU A 94 -10.67 -10.37 15.34
N GLY A 95 -10.68 -9.44 16.32
CA GLY A 95 -10.31 -9.73 17.71
C GLY A 95 -8.81 -9.88 17.95
N ARG A 96 -7.96 -9.49 17.00
CA ARG A 96 -6.49 -9.63 17.07
C ARG A 96 -5.79 -8.41 17.69
N ALA A 97 -6.54 -7.37 18.05
CA ALA A 97 -6.07 -6.19 18.77
C ALA A 97 -7.17 -5.64 19.66
N THR A 98 -6.79 -5.00 20.75
CA THR A 98 -7.69 -4.38 21.71
C THR A 98 -8.08 -2.96 21.26
N GLU A 99 -9.22 -2.45 21.74
CA GLU A 99 -9.62 -1.04 21.52
C GLU A 99 -8.55 -0.03 22.01
N THR A 100 -7.83 -0.37 23.06
CA THR A 100 -6.75 0.46 23.57
C THR A 100 -5.57 0.52 22.59
N GLU A 101 -5.19 -0.59 21.99
CA GLU A 101 -4.12 -0.67 20.98
C GLU A 101 -4.50 0.10 19.72
N VAL A 102 -5.76 -0.03 19.26
CA VAL A 102 -6.28 0.73 18.12
C VAL A 102 -6.19 2.24 18.40
N ARG A 103 -6.70 2.69 19.53
CA ARG A 103 -6.65 4.11 19.90
C ARG A 103 -5.22 4.65 19.98
N VAL A 104 -4.29 3.89 20.59
CA VAL A 104 -2.87 4.29 20.67
C VAL A 104 -2.22 4.36 19.30
N TYR A 105 -2.56 3.43 18.41
CA TYR A 105 -2.07 3.44 17.04
C TYR A 105 -2.58 4.66 16.26
N ASP A 106 -3.88 4.94 16.33
CA ASP A 106 -4.49 6.08 15.62
C ASP A 106 -3.93 7.41 16.11
N GLU A 107 -3.80 7.59 17.43
CA GLU A 107 -3.17 8.77 18.03
C GLU A 107 -1.71 8.94 17.59
N LEU A 108 -0.95 7.84 17.51
CA LEU A 108 0.44 7.85 17.03
C LEU A 108 0.51 8.23 15.54
N LEU A 109 -0.34 7.64 14.70
CA LEU A 109 -0.41 7.95 13.28
C LEU A 109 -0.75 9.42 13.05
N GLU A 110 -1.75 9.95 13.77
CA GLU A 110 -2.15 11.35 13.69
C GLU A 110 -0.98 12.29 14.04
N ASN A 111 -0.33 12.06 15.18
CA ASN A 111 0.84 12.84 15.59
C ASN A 111 1.97 12.79 14.55
N MET A 112 2.27 11.60 14.01
CA MET A 112 3.30 11.46 12.99
C MET A 112 2.95 12.24 11.72
N MET A 113 1.69 12.22 11.29
CA MET A 113 1.23 12.94 10.10
C MET A 113 1.17 14.45 10.32
N GLU A 114 0.91 14.92 11.55
CA GLU A 114 1.00 16.33 11.89
C GLU A 114 2.44 16.87 11.81
N GLU A 115 3.42 16.05 12.23
CA GLU A 115 4.82 16.43 12.23
C GLU A 115 5.49 16.29 10.84
N LEU A 116 4.88 15.57 9.91
CA LEU A 116 5.45 15.31 8.58
C LEU A 116 5.79 16.60 7.80
N PRO A 117 4.97 17.69 7.81
CA PRO A 117 5.31 18.92 7.10
C PRO A 117 6.58 19.63 7.61
N TYR A 118 7.01 19.35 8.83
CA TYR A 118 8.28 19.87 9.39
C TYR A 118 9.49 19.04 8.96
N ALA A 119 9.26 17.76 8.64
CA ALA A 119 10.28 16.82 8.18
C ALA A 119 10.34 16.69 6.65
N ALA A 120 9.26 17.06 5.96
CA ALA A 120 9.11 16.98 4.52
C ALA A 120 8.26 18.14 3.99
N HIS A 121 8.45 18.51 2.72
CA HIS A 121 7.74 19.66 2.14
C HIS A 121 6.23 19.45 1.94
N LYS A 122 5.75 18.21 1.97
CA LYS A 122 4.34 17.83 1.77
C LYS A 122 3.90 16.80 2.81
N LYS A 123 2.61 16.82 3.11
CA LYS A 123 1.95 15.85 4.00
C LYS A 123 1.41 14.63 3.24
N HIS A 124 0.90 14.85 2.03
CA HIS A 124 0.20 13.85 1.23
C HIS A 124 0.92 13.58 -0.10
N PRO A 125 0.75 12.39 -0.70
CA PRO A 125 1.27 12.11 -2.04
C PRO A 125 0.58 12.99 -3.09
N ASP A 126 1.19 13.13 -4.24
CA ASP A 126 0.58 13.84 -5.38
C ASP A 126 -0.45 12.98 -6.10
N LEU A 127 -0.24 11.67 -6.10
CA LEU A 127 -1.14 10.71 -6.71
C LEU A 127 -1.12 9.38 -5.95
N LEU A 128 -2.30 8.89 -5.62
CA LEU A 128 -2.53 7.51 -5.22
C LEU A 128 -2.96 6.68 -6.44
N VAL A 129 -2.24 5.60 -6.71
CA VAL A 129 -2.58 4.60 -7.73
C VAL A 129 -3.02 3.32 -7.04
N HIS A 130 -4.32 3.05 -7.04
CA HIS A 130 -4.87 1.83 -6.47
C HIS A 130 -4.95 0.73 -7.52
N ILE A 131 -4.31 -0.42 -7.27
CA ILE A 131 -4.44 -1.61 -8.12
C ILE A 131 -5.53 -2.49 -7.52
N ARG A 132 -6.68 -2.51 -8.19
CA ARG A 132 -7.79 -3.37 -7.82
C ARG A 132 -7.66 -4.71 -8.51
N VAL A 133 -7.85 -5.78 -7.76
CA VAL A 133 -7.96 -7.15 -8.29
C VAL A 133 -9.16 -7.85 -7.67
N SER A 134 -9.77 -8.79 -8.39
CA SER A 134 -10.78 -9.69 -7.84
C SER A 134 -10.19 -10.55 -6.72
N PHE A 135 -11.05 -11.09 -5.88
CA PHE A 135 -10.62 -11.99 -4.81
C PHE A 135 -9.95 -13.25 -5.38
N GLU A 136 -10.47 -13.76 -6.48
CA GLU A 136 -9.93 -14.91 -7.20
C GLU A 136 -8.51 -14.65 -7.70
N THR A 137 -8.29 -13.53 -8.38
CA THR A 137 -6.97 -13.12 -8.86
C THR A 137 -5.99 -12.88 -7.69
N MET A 138 -6.47 -12.31 -6.59
CA MET A 138 -5.67 -12.16 -5.37
C MET A 138 -5.16 -13.50 -4.87
N LEU A 139 -6.03 -14.51 -4.74
CA LEU A 139 -5.67 -15.85 -4.27
C LEU A 139 -4.68 -16.54 -5.20
N GLU A 140 -4.93 -16.51 -6.51
CA GLU A 140 -4.04 -17.08 -7.53
C GLU A 140 -2.62 -16.48 -7.44
N ARG A 141 -2.53 -15.15 -7.27
CA ARG A 141 -1.24 -14.47 -7.18
C ARG A 141 -0.53 -14.73 -5.85
N ILE A 142 -1.25 -14.88 -4.74
CA ILE A 142 -0.70 -15.32 -3.45
C ILE A 142 -0.13 -16.73 -3.55
N GLU A 143 -0.87 -17.66 -4.16
CA GLU A 143 -0.42 -19.03 -4.39
C GLU A 143 0.83 -19.06 -5.27
N LYS A 144 0.81 -18.36 -6.41
CA LYS A 144 1.95 -18.25 -7.35
C LYS A 144 3.21 -17.69 -6.68
N ARG A 145 3.07 -16.70 -5.78
CA ARG A 145 4.19 -16.10 -5.03
C ARG A 145 4.85 -17.08 -4.08
N GLY A 146 4.08 -18.01 -3.51
CA GLY A 146 4.58 -19.18 -2.77
C GLY A 146 5.17 -18.88 -1.38
N ARG A 147 4.89 -17.73 -0.74
CA ARG A 147 5.29 -17.49 0.65
C ARG A 147 4.53 -18.41 1.58
N SER A 148 5.25 -19.29 2.30
CA SER A 148 4.64 -20.40 3.05
C SER A 148 3.59 -19.96 4.07
N TYR A 149 3.84 -18.89 4.81
CA TYR A 149 2.93 -18.35 5.84
C TYR A 149 1.69 -17.62 5.28
N GLU A 150 1.65 -17.36 3.98
CA GLU A 150 0.49 -16.75 3.29
C GLU A 150 -0.39 -17.80 2.62
N GLN A 151 0.01 -19.07 2.59
CA GLN A 151 -0.71 -20.12 1.86
C GLN A 151 -1.91 -20.64 2.64
N LEU A 152 -3.04 -20.82 1.95
CA LEU A 152 -4.24 -21.45 2.54
C LEU A 152 -4.01 -22.89 2.96
N SER A 153 -3.02 -23.56 2.38
CA SER A 153 -2.56 -24.89 2.81
C SER A 153 -1.85 -24.87 4.15
N PHE A 154 -1.27 -23.75 4.54
CA PHE A 154 -0.65 -23.54 5.85
C PHE A 154 -1.70 -23.17 6.91
N ASP A 155 -2.56 -22.19 6.59
CA ASP A 155 -3.64 -21.74 7.46
C ASP A 155 -4.92 -21.48 6.65
N PRO A 156 -5.92 -22.38 6.68
CA PRO A 156 -7.18 -22.19 5.99
C PRO A 156 -8.00 -20.96 6.46
N THR A 157 -7.77 -20.46 7.67
CA THR A 157 -8.49 -19.28 8.19
C THR A 157 -8.13 -18.00 7.46
N LEU A 158 -7.00 -17.99 6.73
CA LEU A 158 -6.60 -16.88 5.88
C LEU A 158 -7.58 -16.62 4.73
N TYR A 159 -8.41 -17.60 4.35
CA TYR A 159 -9.43 -17.41 3.32
C TYR A 159 -10.42 -16.29 3.67
N ASP A 160 -11.01 -16.35 4.86
CA ASP A 160 -11.95 -15.33 5.32
C ASP A 160 -11.26 -13.98 5.57
N TYR A 161 -10.04 -14.01 6.09
CA TYR A 161 -9.21 -12.82 6.24
C TYR A 161 -8.94 -12.13 4.89
N TYR A 162 -8.50 -12.87 3.88
CA TYR A 162 -8.23 -12.32 2.54
C TYR A 162 -9.49 -11.82 1.85
N LYS A 163 -10.62 -12.51 2.01
CA LYS A 163 -11.90 -12.09 1.46
C LYS A 163 -12.36 -10.76 2.04
N GLU A 164 -12.28 -10.62 3.36
CA GLU A 164 -12.65 -9.39 4.04
C GLU A 164 -11.66 -8.26 3.72
N LEU A 165 -10.38 -8.55 3.63
CA LEU A 165 -9.35 -7.60 3.22
C LEU A 165 -9.63 -7.05 1.82
N ASN A 166 -9.87 -7.92 0.84
CA ASN A 166 -10.17 -7.51 -0.54
C ASN A 166 -11.42 -6.61 -0.60
N ARG A 167 -12.50 -6.99 0.11
CA ARG A 167 -13.71 -6.18 0.20
C ARG A 167 -13.47 -4.79 0.80
N ARG A 168 -12.64 -4.70 1.85
CA ARG A 168 -12.34 -3.42 2.51
C ARG A 168 -11.51 -2.48 1.66
N TYR A 169 -10.68 -3.00 0.78
CA TYR A 169 -9.93 -2.14 -0.15
C TYR A 169 -10.82 -1.39 -1.12
N ASP A 170 -11.91 -2.00 -1.61
CA ASP A 170 -12.88 -1.32 -2.47
C ASP A 170 -13.53 -0.14 -1.72
N GLN A 171 -13.99 -0.36 -0.49
CA GLN A 171 -14.57 0.69 0.35
C GLN A 171 -13.55 1.77 0.71
N TRP A 172 -12.36 1.38 1.13
CA TRP A 172 -11.29 2.30 1.48
C TRP A 172 -10.91 3.21 0.31
N TYR A 173 -10.82 2.67 -0.90
CA TYR A 173 -10.53 3.47 -2.08
C TYR A 173 -11.61 4.54 -2.33
N GLU A 174 -12.88 4.19 -2.20
CA GLU A 174 -13.98 5.17 -2.37
C GLU A 174 -13.89 6.30 -1.33
N GLU A 175 -13.58 5.96 -0.09
CA GLU A 175 -13.51 6.90 1.03
C GLU A 175 -12.21 7.74 1.06
N TYR A 176 -11.15 7.31 0.38
CA TYR A 176 -9.86 8.02 0.35
C TYR A 176 -9.96 9.39 -0.30
N LYS A 177 -9.50 10.45 0.42
CA LYS A 177 -9.61 11.87 0.01
C LYS A 177 -8.31 12.67 0.21
N GLU A 178 -7.23 12.01 0.63
CA GLU A 178 -6.00 12.69 1.03
C GLU A 178 -5.20 13.25 -0.16
N SER A 179 -5.43 12.72 -1.36
CA SER A 179 -4.80 13.19 -2.60
C SER A 179 -5.64 12.82 -3.82
N PRO A 180 -5.33 13.34 -5.01
CA PRO A 180 -5.80 12.78 -6.27
C PRO A 180 -5.55 11.28 -6.33
N LYS A 181 -6.49 10.54 -6.90
CA LYS A 181 -6.41 9.08 -6.98
C LYS A 181 -6.86 8.55 -8.34
N ILE A 182 -6.29 7.43 -8.75
CA ILE A 182 -6.77 6.61 -9.88
C ILE A 182 -6.83 5.14 -9.49
N GLN A 183 -7.64 4.38 -10.21
CA GLN A 183 -7.72 2.94 -10.04
C GLN A 183 -7.30 2.23 -11.33
N ILE A 184 -6.43 1.23 -11.19
CA ILE A 184 -6.01 0.33 -12.26
C ILE A 184 -6.70 -1.01 -12.03
N ASP A 185 -7.40 -1.51 -13.05
CA ASP A 185 -8.00 -2.84 -13.03
C ASP A 185 -6.91 -3.90 -13.30
N GLY A 186 -6.44 -4.53 -12.23
CA GLY A 186 -5.39 -5.55 -12.31
C GLY A 186 -5.85 -6.91 -12.82
N ASP A 187 -7.16 -7.12 -13.00
CA ASP A 187 -7.71 -8.29 -13.70
C ASP A 187 -7.67 -8.08 -15.21
N GLN A 188 -7.93 -6.85 -15.65
CA GLN A 188 -7.85 -6.47 -17.07
C GLN A 188 -6.41 -6.32 -17.53
N PHE A 189 -5.54 -5.70 -16.71
CA PHE A 189 -4.16 -5.39 -17.07
C PHE A 189 -3.18 -6.30 -16.34
N ASN A 190 -2.72 -7.36 -16.99
CA ASN A 190 -1.61 -8.18 -16.48
C ASN A 190 -0.25 -7.53 -16.82
N PHE A 191 -0.01 -6.33 -16.29
CA PHE A 191 1.17 -5.52 -16.57
C PHE A 191 2.51 -6.15 -16.13
N VAL A 192 2.47 -7.24 -15.36
CA VAL A 192 3.68 -7.98 -14.96
C VAL A 192 4.16 -8.91 -16.08
N GLU A 193 3.25 -9.54 -16.81
CA GLU A 193 3.55 -10.56 -17.81
C GLU A 193 3.33 -10.06 -19.25
N ASP A 194 2.49 -9.04 -19.44
CA ASP A 194 2.15 -8.48 -20.75
C ASP A 194 2.78 -7.09 -20.94
N PRO A 195 3.74 -6.95 -21.88
CA PRO A 195 4.38 -5.67 -22.18
C PRO A 195 3.42 -4.58 -22.70
N GLU A 196 2.36 -4.96 -23.43
CA GLU A 196 1.37 -4.00 -23.94
C GLU A 196 0.51 -3.47 -22.78
N ALA A 197 0.07 -4.34 -21.88
CA ALA A 197 -0.63 -3.95 -20.67
C ALA A 197 0.26 -3.09 -19.75
N LYS A 198 1.56 -3.41 -19.62
CA LYS A 198 2.53 -2.59 -18.90
C LYS A 198 2.58 -1.16 -19.45
N GLU A 199 2.77 -1.01 -20.75
CA GLU A 199 2.86 0.30 -21.40
C GLU A 199 1.56 1.11 -21.23
N ALA A 200 0.41 0.45 -21.39
CA ALA A 200 -0.89 1.07 -21.21
C ALA A 200 -1.08 1.61 -19.77
N VAL A 201 -0.74 0.82 -18.76
CA VAL A 201 -0.85 1.23 -17.34
C VAL A 201 0.09 2.39 -17.02
N LEU A 202 1.35 2.32 -17.46
CA LEU A 202 2.32 3.40 -17.24
C LEU A 202 1.84 4.70 -17.88
N LYS A 203 1.29 4.64 -19.09
CA LYS A 203 0.75 5.80 -19.78
C LYS A 203 -0.45 6.42 -19.06
N ILE A 204 -1.39 5.61 -18.56
CA ILE A 204 -2.54 6.10 -17.76
C ILE A 204 -2.05 6.88 -16.54
N ILE A 205 -1.01 6.38 -15.85
CA ILE A 205 -0.46 7.05 -14.68
C ILE A 205 0.25 8.36 -15.06
N GLU A 206 1.05 8.35 -16.14
CA GLU A 206 1.75 9.55 -16.64
C GLU A 206 0.76 10.64 -17.08
N GLU A 207 -0.31 10.29 -17.77
CA GLU A 207 -1.36 11.23 -18.19
C GLU A 207 -2.02 11.89 -16.96
N LYS A 208 -2.34 11.10 -15.93
CA LYS A 208 -2.93 11.63 -14.70
C LYS A 208 -1.96 12.55 -13.93
N LEU A 209 -0.69 12.20 -13.88
CA LEU A 209 0.34 13.06 -13.27
C LEU A 209 0.48 14.39 -14.03
N ALA A 210 0.41 14.35 -15.35
CA ALA A 210 0.47 15.56 -16.18
C ALA A 210 -0.74 16.47 -15.96
N GLU A 211 -1.95 15.91 -15.82
CA GLU A 211 -3.17 16.68 -15.47
C GLU A 211 -2.96 17.41 -14.13
N ILE A 212 -2.57 16.68 -13.07
CA ILE A 212 -2.38 17.25 -11.72
C ILE A 212 -1.35 18.39 -11.75
N ARG A 213 -0.25 18.23 -12.48
CA ARG A 213 0.82 19.24 -12.58
C ARG A 213 0.35 20.49 -13.30
N ASN A 214 -0.47 20.34 -14.34
CA ASN A 214 -1.02 21.47 -15.07
C ASN A 214 -2.03 22.25 -14.22
N GLU A 215 -2.85 21.61 -13.42
CA GLU A 215 -3.79 22.26 -12.49
C GLU A 215 -3.06 23.11 -11.44
N VAL A 216 -1.96 22.61 -10.89
CA VAL A 216 -1.14 23.34 -9.91
C VAL A 216 -0.44 24.56 -10.51
N THR A 217 -0.14 24.53 -11.80
CA THR A 217 0.58 25.65 -12.47
C THR A 217 -0.36 26.80 -12.82
N VAL A 218 -1.67 26.58 -12.88
CA VAL A 218 -2.71 27.56 -13.27
C VAL A 218 -3.38 28.21 -12.06
N SER A 219 -3.19 27.64 -10.85
CA SER A 219 -3.73 28.14 -9.56
C SER A 219 -2.72 29.02 -8.85
#